data_55e79b247eacf5be9b5988bd0cf5db5f
#
_entry.id   55e79b247eacf5be9b5988bd0cf5db5f
#
_cell.length_a   1.000
_cell.length_b   1.000
_cell.length_c   1.000
_cell.angle_alpha   90.00
_cell.angle_beta   90.00
_cell.angle_gamma   90.00
#
_symmetry.space_group_name_H-M   'P 1'
#
loop_
_entity.id
_entity.type
_entity.pdbx_description
1 polymer ?
#
loop_
_entity_poly.entity_id
_entity_poly.type
_entity_poly.pdbx_seq_one_letter_code
_entity_poly.pdbx_strand_id
1 'polypeptide(L)'
;MSYGLYIGKNLTSNGHAWLAGYGDEPSSHWLEIIPKKKHKTGKKIIVGVTKNADMPGKLIKIPQATKTHKHIRVSYSYYLGVPAPITNGGLNEYGVAVRDIWSKSRKELIEMTPKNQTGPNYSDLARIVLERAKSARDAVTIVSNLIKKYGESTYGGNSHIFADSNEAWVM
;
A
#
# COMPACT_ATOMS: atom_id res chain seq x y z
N MET A 1 -15.52 -8.84 0.15
CA MET A 1 -14.86 -9.05 -1.18
C MET A 1 -14.34 -7.72 -1.66
N SER A 2 -13.09 -7.65 -2.15
CA SER A 2 -12.53 -6.41 -2.68
C SER A 2 -12.34 -6.51 -4.19
N TYR A 3 -12.40 -5.37 -4.89
CA TYR A 3 -12.05 -5.28 -6.31
C TYR A 3 -11.45 -3.92 -6.63
N GLY A 4 -10.70 -3.87 -7.71
CA GLY A 4 -10.14 -2.65 -8.27
C GLY A 4 -10.46 -2.53 -9.76
N LEU A 5 -10.55 -1.30 -10.24
CA LEU A 5 -10.83 -0.97 -11.62
C LEU A 5 -9.88 0.12 -12.07
N TYR A 6 -9.23 -0.09 -13.18
CA TYR A 6 -8.45 0.95 -13.87
C TYR A 6 -9.04 1.20 -15.26
N ILE A 7 -9.21 2.47 -15.60
CA ILE A 7 -9.64 2.91 -16.94
C ILE A 7 -8.57 3.85 -17.48
N GLY A 8 -7.95 3.46 -18.59
CA GLY A 8 -6.94 4.29 -19.24
C GLY A 8 -7.51 5.59 -19.82
N LYS A 9 -6.71 6.64 -19.87
CA LYS A 9 -7.12 8.00 -20.30
C LYS A 9 -7.78 8.08 -21.67
N ASN A 10 -7.44 7.14 -22.57
CA ASN A 10 -8.01 7.11 -23.93
C ASN A 10 -9.45 6.56 -23.98
N LEU A 11 -9.93 6.00 -22.87
CA LEU A 11 -11.26 5.44 -22.74
C LEU A 11 -12.21 6.33 -21.92
N THR A 12 -11.76 7.50 -21.51
CA THR A 12 -12.52 8.45 -20.71
C THR A 12 -12.83 9.71 -21.51
N SER A 13 -14.00 10.31 -21.30
CA SER A 13 -14.44 11.52 -21.99
C SER A 13 -13.59 12.75 -21.65
N ASN A 14 -12.96 12.78 -20.48
CA ASN A 14 -12.16 13.91 -19.99
C ASN A 14 -10.64 13.70 -20.16
N GLY A 15 -10.21 12.59 -20.78
CA GLY A 15 -8.78 12.30 -21.02
C GLY A 15 -7.96 11.99 -19.76
N HIS A 16 -8.60 11.70 -18.63
CA HIS A 16 -7.92 11.30 -17.39
C HIS A 16 -8.01 9.79 -17.18
N ALA A 17 -6.94 9.19 -16.68
CA ALA A 17 -7.00 7.81 -16.20
C ALA A 17 -7.74 7.77 -14.85
N TRP A 18 -8.51 6.71 -14.63
CA TRP A 18 -9.28 6.51 -13.41
C TRP A 18 -8.84 5.23 -12.72
N LEU A 19 -8.59 5.34 -11.41
CA LEU A 19 -8.39 4.20 -10.52
C LEU A 19 -9.47 4.22 -9.45
N ALA A 20 -10.26 3.18 -9.38
CA ALA A 20 -11.30 2.99 -8.36
C ALA A 20 -11.10 1.65 -7.66
N GLY A 21 -11.69 1.50 -6.49
CA GLY A 21 -11.68 0.24 -5.77
C GLY A 21 -12.71 0.22 -4.66
N TYR A 22 -13.18 -0.96 -4.38
CA TYR A 22 -14.05 -1.27 -3.25
C TYR A 22 -13.32 -2.20 -2.29
N GLY A 23 -13.53 -2.00 -1.00
CA GLY A 23 -13.09 -2.89 0.07
C GLY A 23 -14.16 -2.90 1.16
N ASP A 24 -14.25 -4.02 1.85
CA ASP A 24 -15.22 -4.28 2.90
C ASP A 24 -14.47 -4.43 4.24
N GLU A 25 -13.84 -3.34 4.67
CA GLU A 25 -13.14 -3.29 5.94
C GLU A 25 -14.11 -2.92 7.07
N PRO A 26 -14.04 -3.59 8.22
CA PRO A 26 -14.98 -3.38 9.31
C PRO A 26 -14.63 -2.16 10.17
N SER A 27 -14.42 -1.00 9.54
CA SER A 27 -14.04 0.20 10.27
C SER A 27 -14.43 1.48 9.52
N SER A 28 -14.37 2.62 10.20
CA SER A 28 -14.66 3.93 9.60
C SER A 28 -13.54 4.33 8.64
N HIS A 29 -13.93 4.93 7.51
CA HIS A 29 -13.04 5.45 6.48
C HIS A 29 -13.17 6.95 6.34
N TRP A 30 -12.07 7.62 6.02
CA TRP A 30 -12.05 9.05 5.72
C TRP A 30 -10.91 9.41 4.78
N LEU A 31 -11.02 10.59 4.15
CA LEU A 31 -9.95 11.15 3.34
C LEU A 31 -9.06 12.06 4.19
N GLU A 32 -7.75 11.92 4.02
CA GLU A 32 -6.76 12.80 4.62
C GLU A 32 -5.87 13.43 3.55
N ILE A 33 -5.57 14.70 3.72
CA ILE A 33 -4.54 15.40 2.96
C ILE A 33 -3.26 15.40 3.77
N ILE A 34 -2.27 14.66 3.33
CA ILE A 34 -0.96 14.55 3.97
C ILE A 34 0.01 15.52 3.29
N PRO A 35 0.54 16.53 4.00
CA PRO A 35 1.45 17.47 3.41
C PRO A 35 2.80 16.84 3.09
N LYS A 36 3.49 17.40 2.11
CA LYS A 36 4.90 17.12 1.85
C LYS A 36 5.73 17.35 3.11
N LYS A 37 6.65 16.44 3.41
CA LYS A 37 7.46 16.53 4.64
C LYS A 37 8.92 16.23 4.39
N LYS A 38 9.80 17.04 4.99
CA LYS A 38 11.23 16.74 5.12
C LYS A 38 11.46 15.97 6.42
N HIS A 39 12.32 14.97 6.37
CA HIS A 39 12.69 14.16 7.53
C HIS A 39 14.18 14.25 7.80
N LYS A 40 14.56 14.12 9.06
CA LYS A 40 15.97 14.05 9.45
C LYS A 40 16.61 12.82 8.80
N THR A 41 17.84 12.97 8.35
CA THR A 41 18.66 11.83 7.85
C THR A 41 18.71 10.72 8.90
N GLY A 42 18.58 9.47 8.46
CA GLY A 42 18.55 8.32 9.33
C GLY A 42 17.23 8.05 10.07
N LYS A 43 16.19 8.88 9.84
CA LYS A 43 14.86 8.58 10.38
C LYS A 43 14.38 7.19 9.93
N LYS A 44 13.75 6.47 10.84
CA LYS A 44 13.12 5.17 10.57
C LYS A 44 11.62 5.26 10.77
N ILE A 45 10.88 4.41 10.06
CA ILE A 45 9.45 4.14 10.25
C ILE A 45 9.28 2.70 10.70
N ILE A 46 8.21 2.46 11.44
CA ILE A 46 7.78 1.11 11.82
C ILE A 46 6.85 0.60 10.74
N VAL A 47 7.04 -0.64 10.33
CA VAL A 47 6.23 -1.37 9.35
C VAL A 47 6.01 -2.80 9.83
N GLY A 48 5.04 -3.48 9.23
CA GLY A 48 4.70 -4.86 9.56
C GLY A 48 3.48 -4.95 10.46
N VAL A 49 3.36 -6.06 11.19
CA VAL A 49 2.18 -6.36 12.01
C VAL A 49 2.55 -6.70 13.43
N THR A 50 1.61 -6.53 14.36
CA THR A 50 1.77 -6.95 15.75
C THR A 50 1.43 -8.44 15.89
N LYS A 51 1.75 -9.02 17.05
CA LYS A 51 1.43 -10.42 17.39
C LYS A 51 -0.08 -10.76 17.37
N ASN A 52 -0.93 -9.73 17.36
CA ASN A 52 -2.39 -9.90 17.36
C ASN A 52 -2.97 -9.92 15.93
N ALA A 53 -2.14 -9.76 14.90
CA ALA A 53 -2.61 -9.80 13.51
C ALA A 53 -2.98 -11.23 13.08
N ASP A 54 -3.97 -11.33 12.21
CA ASP A 54 -4.28 -12.58 11.53
C ASP A 54 -3.19 -12.98 10.53
N MET A 55 -2.46 -11.98 10.02
CA MET A 55 -1.35 -12.18 9.09
C MET A 55 -0.05 -12.53 9.84
N PRO A 56 0.80 -13.38 9.27
CA PRO A 56 2.11 -13.65 9.83
C PRO A 56 3.02 -12.44 9.70
N GLY A 57 3.85 -12.20 10.70
CA GLY A 57 4.82 -11.13 10.66
C GLY A 57 5.17 -10.57 12.02
N LYS A 58 6.00 -9.55 11.99
CA LYS A 58 6.36 -8.76 13.17
C LYS A 58 6.70 -7.33 12.79
N LEU A 59 6.68 -6.44 13.76
CA LEU A 59 7.09 -5.06 13.57
C LEU A 59 8.60 -4.97 13.36
N ILE A 60 9.00 -4.25 12.33
CA ILE A 60 10.39 -3.91 12.06
C ILE A 60 10.55 -2.41 11.79
N LYS A 61 11.77 -1.91 11.87
CA LYS A 61 12.12 -0.53 11.52
C LYS A 61 12.85 -0.49 10.18
N ILE A 62 12.33 0.28 9.24
CA ILE A 62 12.97 0.52 7.94
C ILE A 62 13.30 2.01 7.77
N PRO A 63 14.25 2.39 6.90
CA PRO A 63 14.56 3.79 6.63
C PRO A 63 13.36 4.55 6.06
N GLN A 64 13.12 5.76 6.58
CA GLN A 64 12.21 6.71 5.95
C GLN A 64 12.95 7.49 4.85
N ALA A 65 12.24 7.85 3.78
CA ALA A 65 12.76 8.79 2.79
C ALA A 65 13.05 10.15 3.45
N THR A 66 14.09 10.84 3.00
CA THR A 66 14.41 12.19 3.52
C THR A 66 13.36 13.23 3.17
N LYS A 67 12.54 12.94 2.16
CA LYS A 67 11.41 13.75 1.73
C LYS A 67 10.26 12.84 1.30
N THR A 68 9.07 13.08 1.84
CA THR A 68 7.84 12.39 1.45
C THR A 68 6.93 13.33 0.67
N HIS A 69 6.21 12.80 -0.30
CA HIS A 69 5.34 13.55 -1.19
C HIS A 69 4.03 13.97 -0.51
N LYS A 70 3.47 15.11 -0.94
CA LYS A 70 2.08 15.45 -0.63
C LYS A 70 1.16 14.43 -1.29
N HIS A 71 0.15 13.96 -0.55
CA HIS A 71 -0.80 13.00 -1.09
C HIS A 71 -2.16 13.07 -0.38
N ILE A 72 -3.19 12.62 -1.06
CA ILE A 72 -4.48 12.29 -0.48
C ILE A 72 -4.43 10.79 -0.15
N ARG A 73 -4.92 10.43 1.02
CA ARG A 73 -4.96 9.06 1.52
C ARG A 73 -6.37 8.69 1.95
N VAL A 74 -6.84 7.52 1.55
CA VAL A 74 -8.02 6.88 2.13
C VAL A 74 -7.55 6.14 3.38
N SER A 75 -7.83 6.71 4.53
CA SER A 75 -7.45 6.13 5.83
C SER A 75 -8.62 5.40 6.45
N TYR A 76 -8.34 4.40 7.27
CA TYR A 76 -9.35 3.74 8.09
C TYR A 76 -8.86 3.49 9.52
N SER A 77 -9.82 3.37 10.44
CA SER A 77 -9.54 3.50 11.87
C SER A 77 -8.89 2.27 12.48
N TYR A 78 -9.18 1.09 11.95
CA TYR A 78 -8.76 -0.15 12.59
C TYR A 78 -8.70 -1.34 11.63
N TYR A 79 -7.66 -2.12 11.78
CA TYR A 79 -7.58 -3.51 11.34
C TYR A 79 -6.74 -4.30 12.34
N LEU A 80 -7.17 -5.52 12.67
CA LEU A 80 -6.57 -6.31 13.75
C LEU A 80 -5.06 -6.51 13.54
N GLY A 81 -4.28 -5.98 14.47
CA GLY A 81 -2.82 -6.13 14.47
C GLY A 81 -2.05 -5.31 13.45
N VAL A 82 -2.70 -4.45 12.67
CA VAL A 82 -2.05 -3.52 11.74
C VAL A 82 -1.92 -2.15 12.42
N PRO A 83 -0.70 -1.63 12.64
CA PRO A 83 -0.51 -0.33 13.26
C PRO A 83 -0.94 0.84 12.37
N ALA A 84 -1.52 1.86 12.96
CA ALA A 84 -1.78 3.12 12.26
C ALA A 84 -0.46 3.80 11.83
N PRO A 85 -0.49 4.58 10.74
CA PRO A 85 -1.63 4.92 9.89
C PRO A 85 -1.97 3.79 8.91
N ILE A 86 -3.26 3.47 8.78
CA ILE A 86 -3.73 2.39 7.92
C ILE A 86 -4.43 2.99 6.70
N THR A 87 -4.16 2.46 5.50
CA THR A 87 -4.71 2.98 4.25
C THR A 87 -4.90 1.87 3.21
N ASN A 88 -5.93 2.03 2.39
CA ASN A 88 -6.14 1.23 1.18
C ASN A 88 -5.49 1.86 -0.05
N GLY A 89 -4.95 3.06 0.06
CA GLY A 89 -4.33 3.78 -1.04
C GLY A 89 -4.70 5.26 -1.10
N GLY A 90 -4.58 5.85 -2.26
CA GLY A 90 -4.80 7.27 -2.50
C GLY A 90 -4.12 7.77 -3.76
N LEU A 91 -3.79 9.08 -3.78
CA LEU A 91 -3.19 9.75 -4.92
C LEU A 91 -2.14 10.75 -4.45
N ASN A 92 -0.95 10.73 -5.01
CA ASN A 92 0.11 11.67 -4.65
C ASN A 92 0.28 12.85 -5.63
N GLU A 93 1.13 13.82 -5.26
CA GLU A 93 1.39 15.05 -6.03
C GLU A 93 2.01 14.82 -7.43
N TYR A 94 2.48 13.61 -7.72
CA TYR A 94 2.99 13.21 -9.03
C TYR A 94 1.96 12.48 -9.89
N GLY A 95 0.71 12.39 -9.42
CA GLY A 95 -0.35 11.68 -10.13
C GLY A 95 -0.28 10.17 -10.00
N VAL A 96 0.52 9.64 -9.06
CA VAL A 96 0.56 8.20 -8.78
C VAL A 96 -0.57 7.83 -7.85
N ALA A 97 -1.47 7.01 -8.34
CA ALA A 97 -2.57 6.43 -7.58
C ALA A 97 -2.24 5.00 -7.14
N VAL A 98 -2.71 4.64 -5.97
CA VAL A 98 -2.54 3.30 -5.38
C VAL A 98 -3.89 2.80 -4.90
N ARG A 99 -4.16 1.53 -5.15
CA ARG A 99 -5.26 0.79 -4.51
C ARG A 99 -4.78 -0.61 -4.15
N ASP A 100 -4.90 -0.98 -2.88
CA ASP A 100 -4.76 -2.37 -2.47
C ASP A 100 -6.08 -3.12 -2.64
N ILE A 101 -6.00 -4.38 -2.96
CA ILE A 101 -7.13 -5.27 -3.14
C ILE A 101 -6.81 -6.56 -2.42
N TRP A 102 -7.50 -6.76 -1.31
CA TRP A 102 -7.32 -7.96 -0.53
C TRP A 102 -8.27 -9.07 -0.99
N SER A 103 -7.73 -10.27 -1.10
CA SER A 103 -8.50 -11.50 -1.24
C SER A 103 -8.03 -12.53 -0.24
N LYS A 104 -8.97 -13.36 0.22
CA LYS A 104 -8.61 -14.44 1.14
C LYS A 104 -7.74 -15.47 0.43
N SER A 105 -6.57 -15.76 0.99
CA SER A 105 -5.69 -16.81 0.50
C SER A 105 -6.33 -18.20 0.66
N ARG A 106 -5.94 -19.13 -0.19
CA ARG A 106 -6.31 -20.53 -0.04
C ARG A 106 -5.75 -21.06 1.28
N LYS A 107 -6.51 -21.97 1.91
CA LYS A 107 -6.15 -22.56 3.21
C LYS A 107 -4.75 -23.17 3.19
N GLU A 108 -4.43 -23.89 2.13
CA GLU A 108 -3.13 -24.55 1.96
C GLU A 108 -1.97 -23.54 1.94
N LEU A 109 -2.14 -22.39 1.29
CA LEU A 109 -1.14 -21.32 1.27
C LEU A 109 -0.96 -20.70 2.66
N ILE A 110 -2.04 -20.54 3.41
CA ILE A 110 -1.97 -20.04 4.79
C ILE A 110 -1.16 -20.98 5.67
N GLU A 111 -1.43 -22.30 5.55
CA GLU A 111 -0.72 -23.33 6.32
C GLU A 111 0.76 -23.45 5.95
N MET A 112 1.11 -23.25 4.68
CA MET A 112 2.50 -23.28 4.18
C MET A 112 3.28 -22.01 4.48
N THR A 113 2.61 -20.92 4.81
CA THR A 113 3.26 -19.61 5.01
C THR A 113 4.05 -19.59 6.32
N PRO A 114 5.37 -19.27 6.28
CA PRO A 114 6.17 -19.18 7.50
C PRO A 114 5.63 -18.11 8.46
N LYS A 115 5.43 -18.48 9.72
CA LYS A 115 4.93 -17.57 10.76
C LYS A 115 5.93 -16.50 11.21
N ASN A 116 7.20 -16.68 10.90
CA ASN A 116 8.30 -15.77 11.29
C ASN A 116 8.64 -14.72 10.21
N GLN A 117 7.73 -14.44 9.29
CA GLN A 117 7.93 -13.41 8.27
C GLN A 117 8.21 -12.05 8.89
N THR A 118 8.84 -11.20 8.09
CA THR A 118 9.06 -9.78 8.39
C THR A 118 8.74 -8.95 7.17
N GLY A 119 8.61 -7.66 7.34
CA GLY A 119 8.47 -6.72 6.24
C GLY A 119 7.22 -5.84 6.36
N PRO A 120 7.04 -4.92 5.43
CA PRO A 120 5.82 -4.13 5.33
C PRO A 120 4.59 -5.03 5.18
N ASN A 121 3.47 -4.60 5.72
CA ASN A 121 2.15 -5.14 5.38
C ASN A 121 1.57 -4.39 4.16
N TYR A 122 0.41 -4.83 3.66
CA TYR A 122 -0.27 -4.24 2.49
C TYR A 122 -0.49 -2.73 2.60
N SER A 123 -0.92 -2.26 3.77
CA SER A 123 -1.16 -0.84 4.04
C SER A 123 0.14 -0.04 4.09
N ASP A 124 1.21 -0.60 4.64
CA ASP A 124 2.53 0.02 4.61
C ASP A 124 3.05 0.18 3.19
N LEU A 125 2.86 -0.83 2.33
CA LEU A 125 3.27 -0.77 0.92
C LEU A 125 2.52 0.34 0.19
N ALA A 126 1.19 0.42 0.33
CA ALA A 126 0.38 1.48 -0.25
C ALA A 126 0.83 2.87 0.23
N ARG A 127 1.02 3.04 1.54
CA ARG A 127 1.50 4.29 2.13
C ARG A 127 2.87 4.70 1.60
N ILE A 128 3.82 3.77 1.56
CA ILE A 128 5.20 4.05 1.12
C ILE A 128 5.23 4.47 -0.35
N VAL A 129 4.41 3.86 -1.19
CA VAL A 129 4.27 4.28 -2.59
C VAL A 129 3.74 5.71 -2.68
N LEU A 130 2.67 6.06 -1.97
CA LEU A 130 2.15 7.43 -1.93
C LEU A 130 3.21 8.45 -1.48
N GLU A 131 4.03 8.06 -0.51
CA GLU A 131 5.08 8.91 0.04
C GLU A 131 6.29 9.10 -0.90
N ARG A 132 6.55 8.16 -1.85
CA ARG A 132 7.86 8.09 -2.51
C ARG A 132 7.81 7.98 -4.03
N ALA A 133 6.79 7.36 -4.62
CA ALA A 133 6.74 7.08 -6.05
C ALA A 133 6.46 8.31 -6.90
N LYS A 134 7.08 8.39 -8.07
CA LYS A 134 6.90 9.46 -9.06
C LYS A 134 6.22 8.99 -10.35
N SER A 135 6.04 7.67 -10.52
CA SER A 135 5.29 7.04 -11.60
C SER A 135 4.75 5.69 -11.13
N ALA A 136 3.84 5.09 -11.88
CA ALA A 136 3.34 3.75 -11.60
C ALA A 136 4.46 2.71 -11.65
N ARG A 137 5.39 2.83 -12.60
CA ARG A 137 6.57 1.95 -12.72
C ARG A 137 7.55 2.13 -11.56
N ASP A 138 7.75 3.35 -11.09
CA ASP A 138 8.58 3.64 -9.90
C ASP A 138 7.97 2.99 -8.66
N ALA A 139 6.63 2.98 -8.53
CA ALA A 139 5.93 2.28 -7.47
C ALA A 139 6.24 0.77 -7.44
N VAL A 140 6.17 0.10 -8.60
CA VAL A 140 6.55 -1.32 -8.74
C VAL A 140 8.00 -1.55 -8.28
N THR A 141 8.91 -0.69 -8.72
CA THR A 141 10.34 -0.78 -8.35
C THR A 141 10.53 -0.62 -6.83
N ILE A 142 9.87 0.38 -6.23
CA ILE A 142 9.94 0.63 -4.78
C ILE A 142 9.44 -0.58 -4.00
N VAL A 143 8.26 -1.11 -4.36
CA VAL A 143 7.64 -2.25 -3.66
C VAL A 143 8.48 -3.52 -3.83
N SER A 144 8.92 -3.83 -5.04
CA SER A 144 9.79 -4.98 -5.32
C SER A 144 11.07 -4.94 -4.47
N ASN A 145 11.72 -3.77 -4.39
CA ASN A 145 12.93 -3.60 -3.58
C ASN A 145 12.67 -3.73 -2.07
N LEU A 146 11.51 -3.24 -1.60
CA LEU A 146 11.14 -3.40 -0.19
C LEU A 146 10.90 -4.86 0.17
N ILE A 147 10.11 -5.58 -0.64
CA ILE A 147 9.80 -6.99 -0.42
C ILE A 147 11.07 -7.83 -0.52
N LYS A 148 11.90 -7.61 -1.54
CA LYS A 148 13.17 -8.32 -1.72
C LYS A 148 14.12 -8.12 -0.52
N LYS A 149 14.14 -6.93 0.09
CA LYS A 149 15.04 -6.60 1.18
C LYS A 149 14.53 -6.97 2.56
N TYR A 150 13.24 -6.81 2.80
CA TYR A 150 12.65 -6.91 4.14
C TYR A 150 11.61 -8.02 4.28
N GLY A 151 11.17 -8.61 3.17
CA GLY A 151 10.01 -9.51 3.12
C GLY A 151 8.68 -8.75 3.10
N GLU A 152 7.61 -9.48 3.32
CA GLU A 152 6.26 -8.95 3.42
C GLU A 152 5.48 -9.70 4.50
N SER A 153 4.75 -8.96 5.33
CA SER A 153 3.89 -9.52 6.38
C SER A 153 2.52 -9.86 5.80
N THR A 154 2.40 -11.04 5.20
CA THR A 154 1.17 -11.49 4.51
C THR A 154 1.12 -13.00 4.38
N TYR A 155 -0.09 -13.55 4.13
CA TYR A 155 -0.28 -14.91 3.60
C TYR A 155 -0.29 -14.96 2.07
N GLY A 156 -0.05 -13.85 1.39
CA GLY A 156 -0.42 -13.63 0.01
C GLY A 156 -1.88 -13.19 -0.12
N GLY A 157 -2.41 -13.19 -1.34
CA GLY A 157 -3.80 -12.79 -1.60
C GLY A 157 -4.05 -11.29 -1.62
N ASN A 158 -3.06 -10.47 -1.39
CA ASN A 158 -3.12 -9.04 -1.64
C ASN A 158 -2.58 -8.73 -3.03
N SER A 159 -3.28 -7.87 -3.74
CA SER A 159 -2.80 -7.26 -4.97
C SER A 159 -2.80 -5.74 -4.81
N HIS A 160 -1.81 -5.08 -5.38
CA HIS A 160 -1.76 -3.63 -5.45
C HIS A 160 -1.89 -3.20 -6.91
N ILE A 161 -2.78 -2.24 -7.17
CA ILE A 161 -2.80 -1.51 -8.44
C ILE A 161 -2.06 -0.20 -8.23
N PHE A 162 -1.01 0.00 -9.02
CA PHE A 162 -0.28 1.27 -9.12
C PHE A 162 -0.58 1.87 -10.48
N ALA A 163 -1.11 3.07 -10.51
CA ALA A 163 -1.51 3.72 -11.73
C ALA A 163 -1.01 5.16 -11.81
N ASP A 164 -0.76 5.62 -13.02
CA ASP A 164 -0.58 7.04 -13.33
C ASP A 164 -1.36 7.39 -14.62
N SER A 165 -1.14 8.56 -15.18
CA SER A 165 -1.84 9.00 -16.39
C SER A 165 -1.54 8.18 -17.64
N ASN A 166 -0.50 7.33 -17.63
CA ASN A 166 -0.01 6.64 -18.81
C ASN A 166 -0.13 5.13 -18.71
N GLU A 167 0.03 4.57 -17.53
CA GLU A 167 0.08 3.12 -17.33
C GLU A 167 -0.48 2.70 -15.96
N ALA A 168 -0.87 1.43 -15.85
CA ALA A 168 -1.17 0.80 -14.58
C ALA A 168 -0.50 -0.57 -14.49
N TRP A 169 -0.11 -0.93 -13.28
CA TRP A 169 0.54 -2.18 -12.92
C TRP A 169 -0.23 -2.86 -11.81
N VAL A 170 -0.41 -4.16 -11.95
CA VAL A 170 -0.92 -5.02 -10.88
C VAL A 170 0.24 -5.86 -10.35
N MET A 171 0.41 -5.84 -9.05
CA MET A 171 1.47 -6.55 -8.36
C MET A 171 0.89 -7.36 -7.19
#